data_8d021b6fd07a53ef28491f8a0d0e8228
#
_entry.id   8d021b6fd07a53ef28491f8a0d0e8228
#
_cell.length_a   1.000
_cell.length_b   1.000
_cell.length_c   1.000
_cell.angle_alpha   90.00
_cell.angle_beta   90.00
_cell.angle_gamma   90.00
#
_symmetry.space_group_name_H-M   'P 1'
#
loop_
_entity.id
_entity.type
_entity.pdbx_description
1 polymer ?
#
loop_
_entity_poly.entity_id
_entity_poly.type
_entity_poly.pdbx_seq_one_letter_code
_entity_poly.pdbx_strand_id
1 'polypeptide(L)'
;MDLHIISHIAQAGVDSQVAQEYGRKAGKAIALGIGAGLGTIGPGIGVGYIFGKVIESVTRQPEMKDEITSIQWLGFALTEAIVFYAFIFGLIAFFLG
;
A
#
# COMPACT_ATOMS: atom_id res chain seq x y z
N MET A 1 -47.33 -23.95 -7.13
CA MET A 1 -46.28 -23.16 -6.53
C MET A 1 -46.75 -21.71 -6.38
N ASP A 2 -46.63 -21.14 -5.22
CA ASP A 2 -47.10 -19.82 -4.94
C ASP A 2 -46.16 -18.77 -5.57
N LEU A 3 -46.74 -17.78 -6.25
CA LEU A 3 -45.96 -16.69 -6.86
C LEU A 3 -45.19 -15.89 -5.83
N HIS A 4 -45.70 -15.78 -4.61
CA HIS A 4 -44.98 -15.09 -3.52
C HIS A 4 -43.69 -15.80 -3.17
N ILE A 5 -43.68 -17.12 -3.15
CA ILE A 5 -42.45 -17.87 -2.83
C ILE A 5 -41.40 -17.64 -3.92
N ILE A 6 -41.82 -17.70 -5.20
CA ILE A 6 -40.92 -17.47 -6.32
C ILE A 6 -40.33 -16.07 -6.25
N SER A 7 -41.16 -15.07 -5.94
CA SER A 7 -40.73 -13.66 -5.82
C SER A 7 -39.71 -13.50 -4.70
N HIS A 8 -39.97 -14.10 -3.53
CA HIS A 8 -39.04 -14.04 -2.40
C HIS A 8 -37.70 -14.72 -2.70
N ILE A 9 -37.72 -15.87 -3.37
CA ILE A 9 -36.49 -16.57 -3.74
C ILE A 9 -35.67 -15.76 -4.72
N ALA A 10 -36.33 -15.16 -5.73
CA ALA A 10 -35.66 -14.35 -6.73
C ALA A 10 -35.02 -13.10 -6.07
N GLN A 11 -35.75 -12.47 -5.16
CA GLN A 11 -35.26 -11.27 -4.48
C GLN A 11 -34.08 -11.58 -3.53
N ALA A 12 -34.14 -12.70 -2.81
CA ALA A 12 -33.04 -13.15 -1.97
C ALA A 12 -31.77 -13.39 -2.77
N GLY A 13 -31.91 -13.99 -3.99
CA GLY A 13 -30.77 -14.20 -4.88
C GLY A 13 -30.16 -12.91 -5.37
N VAL A 14 -30.98 -11.93 -5.74
CA VAL A 14 -30.51 -10.60 -6.18
C VAL A 14 -29.81 -9.87 -5.03
N ASP A 15 -30.41 -9.88 -3.83
CA ASP A 15 -29.81 -9.23 -2.66
C ASP A 15 -28.48 -9.86 -2.30
N SER A 16 -28.37 -11.19 -2.41
CA SER A 16 -27.14 -11.92 -2.15
C SER A 16 -26.03 -11.53 -3.13
N GLN A 17 -26.37 -11.42 -4.44
CA GLN A 17 -25.40 -11.00 -5.45
C GLN A 17 -24.95 -9.57 -5.24
N VAL A 18 -25.87 -8.66 -4.92
CA VAL A 18 -25.56 -7.27 -4.64
C VAL A 18 -24.65 -7.17 -3.42
N ALA A 19 -24.95 -7.91 -2.36
CA ALA A 19 -24.13 -7.92 -1.15
C ALA A 19 -22.72 -8.42 -1.42
N GLN A 20 -22.58 -9.47 -2.23
CA GLN A 20 -21.27 -10.00 -2.61
C GLN A 20 -20.47 -8.96 -3.43
N GLU A 21 -21.12 -8.26 -4.34
CA GLU A 21 -20.46 -7.25 -5.15
C GLU A 21 -19.97 -6.08 -4.32
N TYR A 22 -20.79 -5.57 -3.42
CA TYR A 22 -20.37 -4.49 -2.51
C TYR A 22 -19.24 -4.93 -1.59
N GLY A 23 -19.32 -6.15 -1.06
CA GLY A 23 -18.27 -6.70 -0.22
C GLY A 23 -16.95 -6.82 -0.95
N ARG A 24 -16.99 -7.27 -2.20
CA ARG A 24 -15.79 -7.40 -3.03
C ARG A 24 -15.18 -6.04 -3.32
N LYS A 25 -16.00 -5.06 -3.70
CA LYS A 25 -15.51 -3.70 -3.98
C LYS A 25 -14.92 -3.05 -2.74
N ALA A 26 -15.58 -3.19 -1.60
CA ALA A 26 -15.08 -2.66 -0.34
C ALA A 26 -13.76 -3.33 0.04
N GLY A 27 -13.67 -4.65 -0.11
CA GLY A 27 -12.45 -5.41 0.18
C GLY A 27 -11.29 -4.97 -0.68
N LYS A 28 -11.51 -4.75 -1.97
CA LYS A 28 -10.47 -4.27 -2.88
C LYS A 28 -9.97 -2.88 -2.50
N ALA A 29 -10.90 -1.98 -2.18
CA ALA A 29 -10.55 -0.62 -1.77
C ALA A 29 -9.75 -0.62 -0.47
N ILE A 30 -10.16 -1.44 0.51
CA ILE A 30 -9.45 -1.58 1.78
C ILE A 30 -8.06 -2.17 1.55
N ALA A 31 -7.96 -3.20 0.70
CA ALA A 31 -6.69 -3.85 0.41
C ALA A 31 -5.70 -2.86 -0.21
N LEU A 32 -6.15 -2.06 -1.17
CA LEU A 32 -5.29 -1.03 -1.78
C LEU A 32 -4.91 0.04 -0.76
N GLY A 33 -5.88 0.55 -0.02
CA GLY A 33 -5.64 1.62 0.95
C GLY A 33 -4.71 1.18 2.08
N ILE A 34 -4.96 0.03 2.69
CA ILE A 34 -4.14 -0.47 3.77
C ILE A 34 -2.78 -0.91 3.25
N GLY A 35 -2.74 -1.66 2.15
CA GLY A 35 -1.49 -2.16 1.59
C GLY A 35 -0.56 -1.02 1.19
N ALA A 36 -1.06 -0.07 0.39
CA ALA A 36 -0.26 1.08 -0.01
C ALA A 36 0.04 2.02 1.16
N GLY A 37 -0.95 2.26 2.02
CA GLY A 37 -0.80 3.17 3.15
C GLY A 37 0.18 2.67 4.20
N LEU A 38 0.01 1.45 4.68
CA LEU A 38 0.93 0.87 5.65
C LEU A 38 2.30 0.61 5.05
N GLY A 39 2.35 0.32 3.74
CA GLY A 39 3.60 0.12 3.04
C GLY A 39 4.49 1.35 2.98
N THR A 40 3.97 2.54 3.28
CA THR A 40 4.76 3.77 3.33
C THR A 40 5.39 4.03 4.70
N ILE A 41 4.92 3.36 5.75
CA ILE A 41 5.39 3.61 7.11
C ILE A 41 6.86 3.23 7.26
N GLY A 42 7.21 2.00 6.86
CA GLY A 42 8.60 1.53 6.94
C GLY A 42 9.56 2.40 6.14
N PRO A 43 9.31 2.58 4.84
CA PRO A 43 10.16 3.45 4.02
C PRO A 43 10.21 4.90 4.51
N GLY A 44 9.10 5.44 5.03
CA GLY A 44 9.10 6.77 5.61
C GLY A 44 10.05 6.88 6.79
N ILE A 45 10.02 5.92 7.69
CA ILE A 45 10.93 5.86 8.83
C ILE A 45 12.37 5.65 8.33
N GLY A 46 12.55 4.75 7.35
CA GLY A 46 13.86 4.44 6.80
C GLY A 46 14.52 5.65 6.16
N VAL A 47 13.78 6.41 5.34
CA VAL A 47 14.29 7.64 4.72
C VAL A 47 14.65 8.66 5.78
N GLY A 48 13.78 8.87 6.78
CA GLY A 48 14.07 9.77 7.87
C GLY A 48 15.34 9.40 8.62
N TYR A 49 15.51 8.10 8.89
CA TYR A 49 16.72 7.59 9.55
C TYR A 49 17.97 7.83 8.72
N ILE A 50 17.90 7.54 7.40
CA ILE A 50 19.04 7.75 6.49
C ILE A 50 19.44 9.22 6.49
N PHE A 51 18.51 10.14 6.29
CA PHE A 51 18.83 11.56 6.22
C PHE A 51 19.30 12.11 7.57
N GLY A 52 18.72 11.62 8.67
CA GLY A 52 19.18 12.00 10.00
C GLY A 52 20.62 11.57 10.26
N LYS A 53 20.96 10.35 9.85
CA LYS A 53 22.32 9.83 10.00
C LYS A 53 23.30 10.53 9.06
N VAL A 54 22.87 10.91 7.87
CA VAL A 54 23.71 11.68 6.94
C VAL A 54 24.05 13.04 7.53
N ILE A 55 23.08 13.76 8.06
CA ILE A 55 23.30 15.06 8.69
C ILE A 55 24.29 14.92 9.85
N GLU A 56 24.09 13.93 10.70
CA GLU A 56 24.99 13.69 11.82
C GLU A 56 26.40 13.35 11.36
N SER A 57 26.53 12.48 10.36
CA SER A 57 27.83 12.03 9.87
C SER A 57 28.59 13.14 9.19
N VAL A 58 27.93 13.96 8.35
CA VAL A 58 28.56 15.09 7.66
C VAL A 58 28.99 16.16 8.67
N THR A 59 28.22 16.37 9.71
CA THR A 59 28.58 17.30 10.77
C THR A 59 29.87 16.90 11.47
N ARG A 60 30.06 15.60 11.66
CA ARG A 60 31.26 15.07 12.33
C ARG A 60 32.45 14.96 11.38
N GLN A 61 32.20 14.63 10.12
CA GLN A 61 33.24 14.38 9.13
C GLN A 61 32.91 15.11 7.83
N PRO A 62 33.05 16.46 7.80
CA PRO A 62 32.69 17.24 6.62
C PRO A 62 33.48 16.87 5.36
N GLU A 63 34.70 16.35 5.52
CA GLU A 63 35.54 15.95 4.40
C GLU A 63 35.00 14.72 3.67
N MET A 64 34.09 13.97 4.27
CA MET A 64 33.49 12.76 3.68
C MET A 64 32.10 13.03 3.07
N LYS A 65 31.73 14.28 2.95
CA LYS A 65 30.39 14.64 2.47
C LYS A 65 30.02 13.99 1.15
N ASP A 66 30.94 13.97 0.19
CA ASP A 66 30.64 13.44 -1.15
C ASP A 66 30.38 11.94 -1.11
N GLU A 67 31.17 11.18 -0.37
CA GLU A 67 30.96 9.73 -0.20
C GLU A 67 29.66 9.45 0.53
N ILE A 68 29.41 10.16 1.62
CA ILE A 68 28.20 9.97 2.42
C ILE A 68 26.97 10.30 1.59
N THR A 69 27.00 11.37 0.79
CA THR A 69 25.88 11.74 -0.06
C THR A 69 25.60 10.69 -1.13
N SER A 70 26.64 10.08 -1.70
CA SER A 70 26.46 8.99 -2.67
C SER A 70 25.74 7.79 -2.06
N ILE A 71 26.14 7.40 -0.86
CA ILE A 71 25.51 6.29 -0.15
C ILE A 71 24.07 6.64 0.26
N GLN A 72 23.85 7.91 0.64
CA GLN A 72 22.51 8.42 0.96
C GLN A 72 21.54 8.19 -0.18
N TRP A 73 21.92 8.56 -1.40
CA TRP A 73 21.02 8.42 -2.55
C TRP A 73 20.76 6.97 -2.92
N LEU A 74 21.78 6.11 -2.76
CA LEU A 74 21.58 4.68 -2.96
C LEU A 74 20.59 4.12 -1.94
N GLY A 75 20.77 4.43 -0.67
CA GLY A 75 19.88 3.98 0.39
C GLY A 75 18.45 4.52 0.22
N PHE A 76 18.34 5.78 -0.18
CA PHE A 76 17.05 6.40 -0.47
C PHE A 76 16.32 5.64 -1.59
N ALA A 77 17.01 5.36 -2.70
CA ALA A 77 16.40 4.68 -3.84
C ALA A 77 15.93 3.26 -3.46
N LEU A 78 16.74 2.52 -2.72
CA LEU A 78 16.37 1.16 -2.29
C LEU A 78 15.19 1.19 -1.31
N THR A 79 15.15 2.17 -0.43
CA THR A 79 14.08 2.32 0.56
C THR A 79 12.77 2.70 -0.13
N GLU A 80 12.82 3.62 -1.09
CA GLU A 80 11.65 4.05 -1.83
C GLU A 80 11.08 2.94 -2.72
N ALA A 81 11.92 2.03 -3.20
CA ALA A 81 11.46 0.90 -4.01
C ALA A 81 10.43 0.05 -3.26
N ILE A 82 10.53 -0.05 -1.95
CA ILE A 82 9.58 -0.79 -1.13
C ILE A 82 8.18 -0.18 -1.19
N VAL A 83 8.08 1.14 -1.22
CA VAL A 83 6.80 1.84 -1.38
C VAL A 83 6.14 1.45 -2.69
N PHE A 84 6.91 1.44 -3.78
CA PHE A 84 6.39 1.08 -5.10
C PHE A 84 5.93 -0.37 -5.13
N TYR A 85 6.67 -1.29 -4.50
CA TYR A 85 6.25 -2.69 -4.41
C TYR A 85 4.93 -2.83 -3.65
N ALA A 86 4.80 -2.16 -2.52
CA ALA A 86 3.57 -2.20 -1.73
C ALA A 86 2.39 -1.63 -2.52
N PHE A 87 2.60 -0.53 -3.22
CA PHE A 87 1.58 0.09 -4.06
C PHE A 87 1.17 -0.83 -5.21
N ILE A 88 2.14 -1.45 -5.88
CA ILE A 88 1.87 -2.36 -6.99
C ILE A 88 1.05 -3.56 -6.52
N PHE A 89 1.42 -4.18 -5.39
CA PHE A 89 0.66 -5.30 -4.85
C PHE A 89 -0.75 -4.88 -4.45
N GLY A 90 -0.90 -3.68 -3.89
CA GLY A 90 -2.22 -3.13 -3.60
C GLY A 90 -3.06 -2.95 -4.85
N LEU A 91 -2.47 -2.45 -5.93
CA LEU A 91 -3.16 -2.30 -7.22
C LEU A 91 -3.55 -3.66 -7.80
N ILE A 92 -2.67 -4.66 -7.70
CA ILE A 92 -2.98 -6.01 -8.18
C ILE A 92 -4.19 -6.56 -7.41
N ALA A 93 -4.22 -6.42 -6.11
CA ALA A 93 -5.35 -6.84 -5.31
C ALA A 93 -6.63 -6.10 -5.69
N PHE A 94 -6.53 -4.82 -6.00
CA PHE A 94 -7.68 -4.00 -6.40
C PHE A 94 -8.23 -4.43 -7.77
N PHE A 95 -7.37 -4.66 -8.75
CA PHE A 95 -7.82 -4.95 -10.12
C PHE A 95 -8.13 -6.43 -10.34
N LEU A 96 -7.44 -7.35 -9.68
CA LEU A 96 -7.62 -8.79 -9.88
C LEU A 96 -8.54 -9.44 -8.84
N GLY A 97 -8.81 -8.77 -7.77
CA GLY A 97 -9.68 -9.27 -6.71
C GLY A 97 -11.16 -9.29 -7.04
#